data_179e284433f9378433a610872fa9dafc
#
_entry.id   179e284433f9378433a610872fa9dafc
#
_cell.length_a   1.000
_cell.length_b   1.000
_cell.length_c   1.000
_cell.angle_alpha   90.00
_cell.angle_beta   90.00
_cell.angle_gamma   90.00
#
_symmetry.space_group_name_H-M   'P 1'
#
loop_
_entity.id
_entity.type
_entity.pdbx_description
1 polymer ?
#
loop_
_entity_poly.entity_id
_entity_poly.type
_entity_poly.pdbx_seq_one_letter_code
_entity_poly.pdbx_strand_id
1 'polypeptide(L)'
;MTANPSFSVSGKRVVVVGAARSGVAAAELLVRRGASVTLTDTREQIDEDARLRDAGVQLELGGHRPQTLLGADLIVLSPGVPPAQPAIAAARAAGVPVMGELELAS
;
A
#
# COMPACT_ATOMS: atom_id res chain seq x y z
N MET A 1 -18.87 -0.61 20.61
CA MET A 1 -18.63 0.44 19.61
C MET A 1 -18.52 -0.14 18.21
N THR A 2 -19.19 0.43 17.31
CA THR A 2 -19.17 -0.01 15.92
C THR A 2 -18.00 0.59 15.17
N ALA A 3 -17.28 -0.24 14.44
CA ALA A 3 -16.27 0.26 13.54
C ALA A 3 -16.95 1.09 12.45
N ASN A 4 -16.30 2.13 11.99
CA ASN A 4 -16.79 2.90 10.86
C ASN A 4 -16.66 2.06 9.59
N PRO A 5 -17.77 1.63 8.97
CA PRO A 5 -17.68 0.75 7.80
C PRO A 5 -16.93 1.36 6.62
N SER A 6 -16.87 2.70 6.53
CA SER A 6 -16.16 3.35 5.43
C SER A 6 -14.65 3.16 5.53
N PHE A 7 -14.13 2.76 6.69
CA PHE A 7 -12.72 2.47 6.87
C PHE A 7 -12.39 0.98 6.84
N SER A 8 -13.38 0.14 6.56
CA SER A 8 -13.08 -1.27 6.44
C SER A 8 -12.26 -1.52 5.18
N VAL A 9 -11.13 -2.21 5.35
CA VAL A 9 -10.27 -2.61 4.22
C VAL A 9 -10.48 -4.08 3.86
N SER A 10 -11.36 -4.78 4.54
CA SER A 10 -11.60 -6.19 4.30
C SER A 10 -12.06 -6.40 2.86
N GLY A 11 -11.38 -7.28 2.15
CA GLY A 11 -11.67 -7.58 0.75
C GLY A 11 -11.21 -6.52 -0.24
N LYS A 12 -10.60 -5.44 0.22
CA LYS A 12 -10.13 -4.37 -0.66
C LYS A 12 -8.71 -4.63 -1.14
N ARG A 13 -8.40 -4.12 -2.32
CA ARG A 13 -7.03 -4.14 -2.85
C ARG A 13 -6.33 -2.88 -2.40
N VAL A 14 -5.33 -3.04 -1.55
CA VAL A 14 -4.56 -1.93 -1.02
C VAL A 14 -3.12 -2.04 -1.50
N VAL A 15 -2.61 -0.96 -2.07
CA VAL A 15 -1.21 -0.88 -2.49
C VAL A 15 -0.48 0.06 -1.54
N VAL A 16 0.56 -0.47 -0.89
CA VAL A 16 1.44 0.33 -0.04
C VAL A 16 2.66 0.69 -0.87
N VAL A 17 2.94 1.98 -0.99
CA VAL A 17 4.07 2.46 -1.78
C VAL A 17 5.21 2.85 -0.85
N GLY A 18 6.33 2.14 -0.99
CA GLY A 18 7.52 2.35 -0.17
C GLY A 18 7.66 1.32 0.93
N ALA A 19 8.74 0.54 0.86
CA ALA A 19 9.02 -0.54 1.82
C ALA A 19 9.95 -0.08 2.95
N ALA A 20 9.84 1.17 3.39
CA ALA A 20 10.47 1.62 4.60
C ALA A 20 9.81 0.92 5.80
N ARG A 21 10.43 1.05 6.97
CA ARG A 21 9.95 0.34 8.17
C ARG A 21 8.46 0.54 8.43
N SER A 22 7.97 1.77 8.28
CA SER A 22 6.55 2.07 8.49
C SER A 22 5.68 1.49 7.39
N GLY A 23 6.16 1.43 6.15
CA GLY A 23 5.41 0.81 5.05
C GLY A 23 5.26 -0.69 5.25
N VAL A 24 6.30 -1.36 5.72
CA VAL A 24 6.25 -2.77 6.06
C VAL A 24 5.22 -3.02 7.16
N ALA A 25 5.24 -2.20 8.22
CA ALA A 25 4.28 -2.32 9.32
C ALA A 25 2.85 -2.08 8.84
N ALA A 26 2.63 -1.10 7.98
CA ALA A 26 1.32 -0.81 7.42
C ALA A 26 0.81 -1.99 6.59
N ALA A 27 1.67 -2.58 5.76
CA ALA A 27 1.30 -3.72 4.93
C ALA A 27 0.85 -4.91 5.80
N GLU A 28 1.59 -5.21 6.84
CA GLU A 28 1.26 -6.30 7.76
C GLU A 28 -0.07 -6.04 8.50
N LEU A 29 -0.27 -4.81 8.93
CA LEU A 29 -1.53 -4.43 9.59
C LEU A 29 -2.72 -4.61 8.66
N LEU A 30 -2.59 -4.17 7.42
CA LEU A 30 -3.67 -4.24 6.44
C LEU A 30 -4.03 -5.68 6.10
N VAL A 31 -3.03 -6.56 5.98
CA VAL A 31 -3.30 -7.99 5.76
C VAL A 31 -4.10 -8.56 6.94
N ARG A 32 -3.72 -8.21 8.16
CA ARG A 32 -4.45 -8.68 9.35
C ARG A 32 -5.90 -8.19 9.37
N ARG A 33 -6.18 -7.09 8.70
CA ARG A 33 -7.54 -6.54 8.60
C ARG A 33 -8.30 -7.06 7.38
N GLY A 34 -7.75 -8.04 6.69
CA GLY A 34 -8.44 -8.71 5.59
C GLY A 34 -8.25 -8.10 4.22
N ALA A 35 -7.36 -7.13 4.07
CA ALA A 35 -7.08 -6.54 2.76
C ALA A 35 -6.19 -7.46 1.92
N SER A 36 -6.32 -7.35 0.61
CA SER A 36 -5.38 -7.91 -0.34
C SER A 36 -4.29 -6.86 -0.57
N VAL A 37 -3.08 -7.09 -0.07
CA VAL A 37 -2.05 -6.06 0.01
C VAL A 37 -0.92 -6.34 -0.97
N THR A 38 -0.55 -5.32 -1.73
CA THR A 38 0.68 -5.30 -2.53
C THR A 38 1.57 -4.19 -2.00
N LEU A 39 2.81 -4.52 -1.71
CA LEU A 39 3.83 -3.54 -1.33
C LEU A 39 4.76 -3.33 -2.50
N THR A 40 4.91 -2.09 -2.95
CA THR A 40 5.75 -1.77 -4.10
C THR A 40 6.88 -0.84 -3.68
N ASP A 41 8.07 -1.06 -4.23
CA ASP A 41 9.25 -0.25 -3.94
C ASP A 41 10.15 -0.21 -5.18
N THR A 42 10.92 0.85 -5.31
CA THR A 42 11.88 0.99 -6.42
C THR A 42 13.09 0.08 -6.25
N ARG A 43 13.41 -0.33 -5.02
CA ARG A 43 14.51 -1.27 -4.78
C ARG A 43 14.16 -2.64 -5.32
N GLU A 44 15.16 -3.35 -5.80
CA GLU A 44 14.96 -4.70 -6.33
C GLU A 44 14.90 -5.76 -5.24
N GLN A 45 15.44 -5.47 -4.06
CA GLN A 45 15.46 -6.38 -2.93
C GLN A 45 15.22 -5.63 -1.63
N ILE A 46 14.52 -6.26 -0.71
CA ILE A 46 14.30 -5.75 0.65
C ILE A 46 14.52 -6.89 1.64
N ASP A 47 14.99 -6.54 2.84
CA ASP A 47 15.31 -7.54 3.87
C ASP A 47 14.05 -8.27 4.36
N GLU A 48 12.90 -7.61 4.33
CA GLU A 48 11.65 -8.16 4.84
C GLU A 48 10.90 -9.04 3.84
N ASP A 49 11.49 -9.33 2.69
CA ASP A 49 10.82 -10.06 1.60
C ASP A 49 10.14 -11.34 2.08
N ALA A 50 10.90 -12.25 2.70
CA ALA A 50 10.36 -13.53 3.13
C ALA A 50 9.26 -13.36 4.17
N ARG A 51 9.45 -12.46 5.14
CA ARG A 51 8.47 -12.20 6.19
C ARG A 51 7.16 -11.68 5.62
N LEU A 52 7.25 -10.75 4.67
CA LEU A 52 6.06 -10.16 4.06
C LEU A 52 5.32 -11.17 3.21
N ARG A 53 6.03 -11.97 2.42
CA ARG A 53 5.38 -13.00 1.61
C ARG A 53 4.69 -14.05 2.49
N ASP A 54 5.34 -14.44 3.58
CA ASP A 54 4.74 -15.38 4.53
C ASP A 54 3.47 -14.81 5.18
N ALA A 55 3.42 -13.50 5.37
CA ALA A 55 2.26 -12.83 5.93
C ALA A 55 1.12 -12.64 4.91
N GLY A 56 1.36 -12.93 3.64
CA GLY A 56 0.35 -12.80 2.60
C GLY A 56 0.45 -11.52 1.78
N VAL A 57 1.52 -10.74 1.94
CA VAL A 57 1.74 -9.52 1.15
C VAL A 57 2.37 -9.89 -0.18
N GLN A 58 1.82 -9.33 -1.26
CA GLN A 58 2.46 -9.43 -2.57
C GLN A 58 3.49 -8.33 -2.71
N LEU A 59 4.65 -8.65 -3.29
CA LEU A 59 5.73 -7.70 -3.47
C LEU A 59 5.93 -7.39 -4.94
N GLU A 60 6.01 -6.10 -5.27
CA GLU A 60 6.42 -5.63 -6.59
C GLU A 60 7.62 -4.72 -6.41
N LEU A 61 8.79 -5.28 -6.62
CA LEU A 61 10.06 -4.60 -6.41
C LEU A 61 10.68 -4.21 -7.75
N GLY A 62 11.57 -3.22 -7.71
CA GLY A 62 12.25 -2.74 -8.91
C GLY A 62 11.48 -1.68 -9.68
N GLY A 63 10.48 -1.09 -9.09
CA GLY A 63 9.69 -0.03 -9.70
C GLY A 63 8.21 -0.17 -9.39
N HIS A 64 7.48 0.91 -9.64
CA HIS A 64 6.03 0.94 -9.41
C HIS A 64 5.31 0.69 -10.74
N ARG A 65 4.42 -0.29 -10.75
CA ARG A 65 3.68 -0.65 -11.96
C ARG A 65 2.38 0.13 -12.04
N PRO A 66 2.17 0.92 -13.10
CA PRO A 66 0.95 1.71 -13.21
C PRO A 66 -0.33 0.90 -13.11
N GLN A 67 -0.35 -0.29 -13.69
CA GLN A 67 -1.55 -1.14 -13.64
C GLN A 67 -1.92 -1.55 -12.22
N THR A 68 -0.92 -1.81 -11.39
CA THR A 68 -1.15 -2.18 -10.00
C THR A 68 -1.79 -1.02 -9.24
N LEU A 69 -1.26 0.18 -9.44
CA LEU A 69 -1.77 1.37 -8.77
C LEU A 69 -3.18 1.73 -9.26
N LEU A 70 -3.42 1.65 -10.56
CA LEU A 70 -4.72 1.95 -11.12
C LEU A 70 -5.79 0.94 -10.70
N GLY A 71 -5.41 -0.30 -10.43
CA GLY A 71 -6.32 -1.34 -9.97
C GLY A 71 -6.56 -1.38 -8.48
N ALA A 72 -5.96 -0.49 -7.72
CA ALA A 72 -6.10 -0.45 -6.27
C ALA A 72 -7.42 0.20 -5.86
N ASP A 73 -7.97 -0.26 -4.74
CA ASP A 73 -9.09 0.42 -4.09
C ASP A 73 -8.58 1.54 -3.18
N LEU A 74 -7.33 1.42 -2.73
CA LEU A 74 -6.69 2.42 -1.86
C LEU A 74 -5.18 2.33 -2.06
N ILE A 75 -4.52 3.48 -2.12
CA ILE A 75 -3.06 3.58 -2.13
C ILE A 75 -2.62 4.24 -0.83
N VAL A 76 -1.67 3.62 -0.13
CA VAL A 76 -1.09 4.14 1.10
C VAL A 76 0.37 4.50 0.83
N LEU A 77 0.75 5.75 1.10
CA LEU A 77 2.11 6.23 0.85
C LEU A 77 2.95 6.22 2.13
N SER A 78 4.14 5.66 2.04
CA SER A 78 5.15 5.84 3.07
C SER A 78 5.63 7.29 3.11
N PRO A 79 6.06 7.81 4.28
CA PRO A 79 6.36 9.23 4.43
C PRO A 79 7.40 9.78 3.46
N GLY A 80 8.33 8.99 2.98
CA GLY A 80 9.36 9.46 2.06
C GLY A 80 8.96 9.49 0.59
N VAL A 81 7.75 9.05 0.25
CA VAL A 81 7.32 8.93 -1.15
C VAL A 81 6.58 10.20 -1.58
N PRO A 82 7.06 10.89 -2.63
CA PRO A 82 6.39 12.10 -3.09
C PRO A 82 5.01 11.79 -3.69
N PRO A 83 3.95 12.50 -3.27
CA PRO A 83 2.63 12.31 -3.88
C PRO A 83 2.59 12.67 -5.37
N ALA A 84 3.54 13.48 -5.82
CA ALA A 84 3.63 13.91 -7.22
C ALA A 84 4.36 12.89 -8.11
N GLN A 85 4.78 11.76 -7.58
CA GLN A 85 5.39 10.70 -8.37
C GLN A 85 4.40 10.30 -9.50
N PRO A 86 4.86 10.21 -10.77
CA PRO A 86 3.95 10.13 -11.90
C PRO A 86 2.92 9.02 -11.86
N ALA A 87 3.30 7.82 -11.44
CA ALA A 87 2.36 6.69 -11.36
C ALA A 87 1.29 6.92 -10.29
N ILE A 88 1.66 7.55 -9.17
CA ILE A 88 0.73 7.88 -8.09
C ILE A 88 -0.21 9.00 -8.53
N ALA A 89 0.32 10.02 -9.17
CA ALA A 89 -0.49 11.13 -9.68
C ALA A 89 -1.50 10.63 -10.72
N ALA A 90 -1.10 9.71 -11.59
CA ALA A 90 -2.00 9.13 -12.58
C ALA A 90 -3.12 8.33 -11.93
N ALA A 91 -2.82 7.55 -10.91
CA ALA A 91 -3.83 6.78 -10.18
C ALA A 91 -4.82 7.71 -9.46
N ARG A 92 -4.31 8.75 -8.83
CA ARG A 92 -5.16 9.74 -8.16
C ARG A 92 -6.08 10.44 -9.17
N ALA A 93 -5.55 10.81 -10.33
CA ALA A 93 -6.36 11.44 -11.38
C ALA A 93 -7.44 10.50 -11.90
N ALA A 94 -7.21 9.19 -11.84
CA ALA A 94 -8.19 8.19 -12.24
C ALA A 94 -9.22 7.88 -11.13
N GLY A 95 -9.12 8.55 -9.99
CA GLY A 95 -10.09 8.38 -8.90
C GLY A 95 -9.69 7.42 -7.80
N VAL A 96 -8.47 6.88 -7.81
CA VAL A 96 -8.01 6.00 -6.74
C VAL A 96 -7.69 6.83 -5.50
N PRO A 97 -8.29 6.52 -4.34
CA PRO A 97 -7.96 7.23 -3.11
C PRO A 97 -6.50 7.01 -2.72
N VAL A 98 -5.84 8.08 -2.30
CA VAL A 98 -4.44 8.03 -1.86
C VAL A 98 -4.35 8.68 -0.48
N MET A 99 -3.75 7.98 0.47
CA MET A 99 -3.53 8.52 1.81
C MET A 99 -2.13 8.21 2.30
N GLY A 100 -1.64 8.99 3.24
CA GLY A 100 -0.39 8.71 3.93
C GLY A 100 -0.61 7.74 5.08
N GLU A 101 0.47 7.16 5.58
CA GLU A 101 0.40 6.20 6.68
C GLU A 101 -0.14 6.82 7.96
N LEU A 102 0.15 8.09 8.21
CA LEU A 102 -0.37 8.78 9.40
C LEU A 102 -1.90 8.86 9.36
N GLU A 103 -2.47 9.05 8.19
CA GLU A 103 -3.92 9.04 8.02
C GLU A 103 -4.50 7.66 8.29
N LEU A 104 -3.80 6.63 7.86
CA LEU A 104 -4.23 5.25 8.08
C LEU A 104 -4.25 4.90 9.57
N ALA A 105 -3.27 5.41 10.31
CA ALA A 105 -3.12 5.12 11.73
C ALA A 105 -4.08 5.90 12.63
N SER A 106 -4.71 6.92 12.10
CA SER A 106 -5.61 7.81 12.88
C SER A 106 -6.91 7.15 13.32
#